data_3e5ced27e09b6391416eedb242bf80ed
#
_entry.id   3e5ced27e09b6391416eedb242bf80ed
#
_cell.length_a   1.000
_cell.length_b   1.000
_cell.length_c   1.000
_cell.angle_alpha   90.00
_cell.angle_beta   90.00
_cell.angle_gamma   90.00
#
_symmetry.space_group_name_H-M   'P 1'
#
loop_
_entity.id
_entity.type
_entity.pdbx_description
1 polymer ?
#
loop_
_entity_poly.entity_id
_entity_poly.type
_entity_poly.pdbx_seq_one_letter_code
_entity_poly.pdbx_strand_id
1 'polypeptide(L)'
;MAGETSHADLVASSAATVRAAIRSGAYGGHTAGLAVGKLQCNLAILPERFALDFLRFCQRNPKPCPVVGISDSGDPSLPTLGRNIDIRTDVSKYCVFRDGTLHEERGDIGDTWSDDLVTVALGCSFTFENALLRHGIPVRHIETGRNVPMFASDIDLVPAGPFAGKMVVTMRPIPEHQVAQATDISARFPQAHGAPIAVGEPGQIGIADLTRPDWGDAVEIKPGEVPVYWACGVTPQNVLLDAALPLCITHSPGHMLISDVAEDAQTPILETN
;
A
#
# COMPACT_ATOMS: atom_id res chain seq x y z
N MET A 1 -20.85 -1.85 25.14
CA MET A 1 -20.58 -2.00 23.70
C MET A 1 -20.11 -0.64 23.21
N ALA A 2 -18.87 -0.51 22.74
CA ALA A 2 -18.42 0.70 22.09
C ALA A 2 -19.28 0.89 20.82
N GLY A 3 -19.80 2.10 20.60
CA GLY A 3 -20.60 2.38 19.41
C GLY A 3 -19.75 2.19 18.16
N GLU A 4 -20.33 1.65 17.10
CA GLU A 4 -19.69 1.49 15.80
C GLU A 4 -19.41 2.88 15.22
N THR A 5 -18.14 3.19 14.95
CA THR A 5 -17.69 4.47 14.38
C THR A 5 -17.75 4.36 12.86
N SER A 6 -18.44 5.28 12.20
CA SER A 6 -18.51 5.26 10.73
C SER A 6 -17.25 5.83 10.09
N HIS A 7 -17.01 5.52 8.81
CA HIS A 7 -15.91 6.11 8.02
C HIS A 7 -16.00 7.65 8.02
N ALA A 8 -17.20 8.20 7.86
CA ALA A 8 -17.45 9.65 7.83
C ALA A 8 -17.02 10.36 9.12
N ASP A 9 -17.17 9.70 10.28
CA ASP A 9 -16.78 10.26 11.58
C ASP A 9 -15.23 10.36 11.71
N LEU A 10 -14.49 9.57 10.94
CA LEU A 10 -13.03 9.48 11.01
C LEU A 10 -12.28 10.28 9.93
N VAL A 11 -12.96 10.76 8.89
CA VAL A 11 -12.31 11.49 7.77
C VAL A 11 -11.48 12.67 8.25
N ALA A 12 -11.97 13.45 9.22
CA ALA A 12 -11.28 14.62 9.76
C ALA A 12 -10.42 14.29 11.01
N SER A 13 -10.28 13.02 11.37
CA SER A 13 -9.59 12.60 12.58
C SER A 13 -8.07 12.52 12.40
N SER A 14 -7.33 12.63 13.50
CA SER A 14 -5.89 12.39 13.49
C SER A 14 -5.57 10.91 13.24
N ALA A 15 -4.36 10.61 12.75
CA ALA A 15 -3.88 9.23 12.59
C ALA A 15 -4.00 8.42 13.88
N ALA A 16 -3.61 9.01 15.02
CA ALA A 16 -3.70 8.37 16.33
C ALA A 16 -5.16 8.05 16.72
N THR A 17 -6.12 8.95 16.41
CA THR A 17 -7.54 8.72 16.67
C THR A 17 -8.08 7.56 15.82
N VAL A 18 -7.71 7.51 14.54
CA VAL A 18 -8.13 6.40 13.65
C VAL A 18 -7.57 5.07 14.15
N ARG A 19 -6.27 5.01 14.47
CA ARG A 19 -5.65 3.79 15.04
C ARG A 19 -6.33 3.37 16.35
N ALA A 20 -6.67 4.32 17.23
CA ALA A 20 -7.38 3.99 18.47
C ALA A 20 -8.78 3.41 18.22
N ALA A 21 -9.53 3.92 17.24
CA ALA A 21 -10.83 3.37 16.84
C ALA A 21 -10.69 1.95 16.25
N ILE A 22 -9.67 1.70 15.44
CA ILE A 22 -9.34 0.38 14.91
C ILE A 22 -9.00 -0.58 16.05
N ARG A 23 -8.05 -0.24 16.90
CA ARG A 23 -7.57 -1.05 18.03
C ARG A 23 -8.68 -1.45 19.01
N SER A 24 -9.64 -0.56 19.22
CA SER A 24 -10.78 -0.83 20.09
C SER A 24 -11.89 -1.68 19.42
N GLY A 25 -11.75 -1.99 18.14
CA GLY A 25 -12.79 -2.66 17.35
C GLY A 25 -13.99 -1.77 17.00
N ALA A 26 -13.93 -0.47 17.28
CA ALA A 26 -14.99 0.48 16.91
C ALA A 26 -14.99 0.80 15.41
N TYR A 27 -13.89 0.56 14.70
CA TYR A 27 -13.78 0.72 13.25
C TYR A 27 -13.06 -0.46 12.60
N GLY A 28 -13.71 -1.10 11.63
CA GLY A 28 -13.17 -2.23 10.87
C GLY A 28 -13.14 -2.02 9.35
N GLY A 29 -13.43 -0.79 8.88
CA GLY A 29 -13.51 -0.47 7.46
C GLY A 29 -12.16 -0.16 6.79
N HIS A 30 -12.22 0.20 5.51
CA HIS A 30 -11.04 0.62 4.74
C HIS A 30 -10.51 1.99 5.19
N THR A 31 -9.22 2.24 4.92
CA THR A 31 -8.54 3.46 5.38
C THR A 31 -8.39 4.54 4.30
N ALA A 32 -8.84 4.30 3.07
CA ALA A 32 -8.79 5.29 1.99
C ALA A 32 -9.49 6.59 2.41
N GLY A 33 -8.79 7.74 2.25
CA GLY A 33 -9.31 9.06 2.62
C GLY A 33 -9.33 9.38 4.12
N LEU A 34 -8.88 8.47 5.00
CA LEU A 34 -8.70 8.77 6.43
C LEU A 34 -7.34 9.42 6.69
N ALA A 35 -7.27 10.22 7.77
CA ALA A 35 -6.06 10.93 8.21
C ALA A 35 -5.33 11.63 7.04
N VAL A 36 -6.05 12.45 6.29
CA VAL A 36 -5.55 13.19 5.12
C VAL A 36 -4.25 13.93 5.48
N GLY A 37 -3.25 13.84 4.60
CA GLY A 37 -1.91 14.40 4.82
C GLY A 37 -0.96 13.48 5.57
N LYS A 38 -1.36 12.23 5.83
CA LYS A 38 -0.53 11.21 6.49
C LYS A 38 -0.18 10.07 5.56
N LEU A 39 1.06 9.59 5.69
CA LEU A 39 1.55 8.43 4.95
C LEU A 39 0.81 7.18 5.40
N GLN A 40 0.23 6.45 4.44
CA GLN A 40 -0.37 5.14 4.66
C GLN A 40 0.55 4.03 4.13
N CYS A 41 0.64 2.93 4.87
CA CYS A 41 1.63 1.89 4.61
C CYS A 41 0.98 0.53 4.37
N ASN A 42 1.50 -0.16 3.35
CA ASN A 42 1.33 -1.59 3.19
C ASN A 42 2.21 -2.32 4.23
N LEU A 43 1.79 -3.48 4.70
CA LEU A 43 2.56 -4.29 5.65
C LEU A 43 2.94 -5.63 5.05
N ALA A 44 4.20 -6.01 5.29
CA ALA A 44 4.73 -7.34 5.10
C ALA A 44 5.33 -7.80 6.43
N ILE A 45 4.73 -8.81 7.07
CA ILE A 45 5.17 -9.37 8.35
C ILE A 45 5.62 -10.79 8.08
N LEU A 46 6.86 -11.10 8.38
CA LEU A 46 7.47 -12.39 8.02
C LEU A 46 8.55 -12.80 9.06
N PRO A 47 8.88 -14.09 9.14
CA PRO A 47 9.95 -14.54 10.03
C PRO A 47 11.30 -13.88 9.70
N GLU A 48 12.06 -13.50 10.73
CA GLU A 48 13.34 -12.78 10.64
C GLU A 48 14.33 -13.42 9.68
N ARG A 49 14.37 -14.75 9.61
CA ARG A 49 15.26 -15.48 8.69
C ARG A 49 15.08 -15.13 7.20
N PHE A 50 13.92 -14.58 6.84
CA PHE A 50 13.62 -14.12 5.47
C PHE A 50 13.70 -12.59 5.31
N ALA A 51 13.75 -11.84 6.40
CA ALA A 51 13.66 -10.39 6.38
C ALA A 51 14.79 -9.72 5.59
N LEU A 52 16.02 -10.20 5.74
CA LEU A 52 17.16 -9.63 5.01
C LEU A 52 17.03 -9.84 3.49
N ASP A 53 16.59 -11.00 3.04
CA ASP A 53 16.38 -11.25 1.61
C ASP A 53 15.20 -10.45 1.07
N PHE A 54 14.12 -10.27 1.86
CA PHE A 54 13.02 -9.40 1.49
C PHE A 54 13.45 -7.93 1.37
N LEU A 55 14.28 -7.45 2.29
CA LEU A 55 14.85 -6.09 2.22
C LEU A 55 15.77 -5.91 1.01
N ARG A 56 16.60 -6.91 0.67
CA ARG A 56 17.38 -6.90 -0.58
C ARG A 56 16.49 -6.84 -1.81
N PHE A 57 15.39 -7.60 -1.79
CA PHE A 57 14.39 -7.56 -2.86
C PHE A 57 13.77 -6.16 -2.98
N CYS A 58 13.32 -5.55 -1.88
CA CYS A 58 12.77 -4.19 -1.86
C CYS A 58 13.79 -3.16 -2.37
N GLN A 59 15.05 -3.23 -1.91
CA GLN A 59 16.11 -2.32 -2.34
C GLN A 59 16.43 -2.43 -3.84
N ARG A 60 16.29 -3.63 -4.42
CA ARG A 60 16.47 -3.85 -5.87
C ARG A 60 15.27 -3.40 -6.70
N ASN A 61 14.09 -3.32 -6.07
CA ASN A 61 12.82 -2.97 -6.69
C ASN A 61 12.13 -1.81 -5.94
N PRO A 62 12.78 -0.64 -5.83
CA PRO A 62 12.33 0.42 -4.93
C PRO A 62 11.00 1.06 -5.33
N LYS A 63 10.63 1.03 -6.63
CA LYS A 63 9.35 1.58 -7.07
C LYS A 63 8.14 0.78 -6.57
N PRO A 64 8.02 -0.55 -6.81
CA PRO A 64 6.91 -1.32 -6.26
C PRO A 64 7.03 -1.57 -4.76
N CYS A 65 8.23 -1.51 -4.18
CA CYS A 65 8.50 -1.86 -2.79
C CYS A 65 9.24 -0.72 -2.04
N PRO A 66 8.66 0.48 -1.93
CA PRO A 66 9.30 1.61 -1.24
C PRO A 66 9.25 1.37 0.28
N VAL A 67 10.35 0.91 0.87
CA VAL A 67 10.46 0.68 2.32
C VAL A 67 10.40 2.01 3.06
N VAL A 68 9.49 2.13 4.02
CA VAL A 68 9.30 3.33 4.84
C VAL A 68 9.50 3.07 6.33
N GLY A 69 9.50 1.81 6.75
CA GLY A 69 9.79 1.44 8.14
C GLY A 69 10.05 -0.05 8.29
N ILE A 70 10.79 -0.40 9.34
CA ILE A 70 11.13 -1.78 9.70
C ILE A 70 11.09 -1.88 11.21
N SER A 71 10.48 -2.95 11.76
CA SER A 71 10.55 -3.25 13.18
C SER A 71 11.80 -4.05 13.53
N ASP A 72 12.17 -4.04 14.79
CA ASP A 72 13.05 -5.07 15.34
C ASP A 72 12.31 -6.42 15.38
N SER A 73 13.06 -7.51 15.52
CA SER A 73 12.49 -8.86 15.60
C SER A 73 11.64 -8.99 16.86
N GLY A 74 10.41 -9.46 16.71
CA GLY A 74 9.44 -9.62 17.79
C GLY A 74 8.82 -8.32 18.31
N ASP A 75 9.35 -7.14 17.94
CA ASP A 75 8.79 -5.86 18.37
C ASP A 75 7.61 -5.46 17.45
N PRO A 76 6.39 -5.32 17.99
CA PRO A 76 5.24 -4.89 17.20
C PRO A 76 5.17 -3.38 16.99
N SER A 77 6.17 -2.61 17.43
CA SER A 77 6.19 -1.16 17.26
C SER A 77 6.92 -0.72 15.99
N LEU A 78 6.55 0.47 15.49
CA LEU A 78 7.26 1.17 14.41
C LEU A 78 7.49 2.63 14.84
N PRO A 79 8.45 2.88 15.75
CA PRO A 79 8.64 4.20 16.37
C PRO A 79 9.04 5.28 15.34
N THR A 80 9.66 4.91 14.22
CA THR A 80 9.99 5.84 13.13
C THR A 80 8.77 6.28 12.32
N LEU A 81 7.65 5.55 12.39
CA LEU A 81 6.41 5.85 11.66
C LEU A 81 5.33 6.48 12.54
N GLY A 82 5.38 6.27 13.84
CA GLY A 82 4.36 6.86 14.72
C GLY A 82 4.53 6.52 16.20
N ARG A 83 3.87 7.33 17.00
CA ARG A 83 3.85 7.12 18.44
C ARG A 83 2.78 6.08 18.81
N ASN A 84 3.14 5.14 19.67
CA ASN A 84 2.23 4.11 20.18
C ASN A 84 1.57 3.27 19.07
N ILE A 85 2.27 3.03 17.95
CA ILE A 85 1.85 2.05 16.95
C ILE A 85 2.02 0.66 17.56
N ASP A 86 0.97 -0.16 17.46
CA ASP A 86 1.01 -1.60 17.71
C ASP A 86 0.53 -2.31 16.44
N ILE A 87 1.47 -2.89 15.70
CA ILE A 87 1.19 -3.57 14.42
C ILE A 87 0.18 -4.70 14.56
N ARG A 88 0.01 -5.27 15.76
CA ARG A 88 -0.90 -6.40 15.97
C ARG A 88 -2.37 -6.00 15.93
N THR A 89 -2.67 -4.71 16.13
CA THR A 89 -4.05 -4.21 16.35
C THR A 89 -4.40 -2.92 15.62
N ASP A 90 -3.42 -2.20 15.03
CA ASP A 90 -3.61 -0.88 14.43
C ASP A 90 -3.97 -0.91 12.94
N VAL A 91 -4.17 -2.08 12.38
CA VAL A 91 -4.69 -2.30 11.03
C VAL A 91 -6.05 -2.96 11.14
N SER A 92 -7.03 -2.43 10.45
CA SER A 92 -8.42 -2.86 10.60
C SER A 92 -8.70 -4.27 10.06
N LYS A 93 -7.81 -4.79 9.18
CA LYS A 93 -7.93 -6.13 8.63
C LYS A 93 -6.59 -6.66 8.12
N TYR A 94 -6.24 -7.86 8.56
CA TYR A 94 -5.05 -8.60 8.14
C TYR A 94 -5.44 -9.82 7.32
N CYS A 95 -4.52 -10.24 6.44
CA CYS A 95 -4.52 -11.53 5.78
C CYS A 95 -3.37 -12.37 6.32
N VAL A 96 -3.65 -13.52 6.89
CA VAL A 96 -2.66 -14.49 7.38
C VAL A 96 -2.49 -15.59 6.35
N PHE A 97 -1.27 -15.77 5.86
CA PHE A 97 -0.92 -16.79 4.86
C PHE A 97 0.01 -17.83 5.48
N ARG A 98 -0.19 -19.08 5.08
CA ARG A 98 0.71 -20.20 5.38
C ARG A 98 1.06 -20.92 4.07
N ASP A 99 2.34 -21.13 3.84
CA ASP A 99 2.85 -21.78 2.64
C ASP A 99 2.24 -21.19 1.34
N GLY A 100 2.15 -19.86 1.27
CA GLY A 100 1.60 -19.11 0.14
C GLY A 100 0.07 -19.08 0.02
N THR A 101 -0.65 -19.75 0.91
CA THR A 101 -2.12 -19.84 0.85
C THR A 101 -2.77 -19.01 1.94
N LEU A 102 -3.84 -18.26 1.60
CA LEU A 102 -4.63 -17.53 2.57
C LEU A 102 -5.27 -18.51 3.55
N HIS A 103 -4.92 -18.37 4.82
CA HIS A 103 -5.44 -19.20 5.90
C HIS A 103 -6.64 -18.54 6.58
N GLU A 104 -6.54 -17.25 6.89
CA GLU A 104 -7.62 -16.48 7.52
C GLU A 104 -7.46 -14.97 7.29
N GLU A 105 -8.57 -14.25 7.41
CA GLU A 105 -8.61 -12.80 7.55
C GLU A 105 -9.07 -12.44 8.97
N ARG A 106 -8.42 -11.45 9.60
CA ARG A 106 -8.72 -11.09 10.99
C ARG A 106 -8.38 -9.63 11.31
N GLY A 107 -9.01 -9.08 12.35
CA GLY A 107 -8.77 -7.71 12.83
C GLY A 107 -7.64 -7.58 13.86
N ASP A 108 -7.15 -8.70 14.39
CA ASP A 108 -6.12 -8.75 15.43
C ASP A 108 -5.24 -9.98 15.21
N ILE A 109 -3.92 -9.81 15.30
CA ILE A 109 -2.92 -10.87 15.10
C ILE A 109 -2.07 -11.15 16.35
N GLY A 110 -2.52 -10.71 17.53
CA GLY A 110 -1.75 -10.85 18.78
C GLY A 110 -1.46 -12.30 19.15
N ASP A 111 -2.38 -13.22 18.89
CA ASP A 111 -2.20 -14.67 19.14
C ASP A 111 -1.36 -15.38 18.07
N THR A 112 -1.18 -14.76 16.90
CA THR A 112 -0.32 -15.26 15.83
C THR A 112 1.10 -14.67 15.92
N TRP A 113 1.27 -13.63 16.71
CA TRP A 113 2.56 -12.92 16.88
C TRP A 113 3.59 -13.81 17.58
N SER A 114 4.82 -13.80 17.07
CA SER A 114 5.97 -14.50 17.68
C SER A 114 7.20 -13.61 17.71
N ASP A 115 8.16 -13.96 18.59
CA ASP A 115 9.37 -13.16 18.83
C ASP A 115 10.34 -13.13 17.65
N ASP A 116 10.09 -13.90 16.59
CA ASP A 116 10.89 -13.94 15.36
C ASP A 116 10.23 -13.22 14.19
N LEU A 117 9.12 -12.52 14.38
CA LEU A 117 8.47 -11.77 13.32
C LEU A 117 9.08 -10.37 13.15
N VAL A 118 9.33 -10.02 11.90
CA VAL A 118 9.77 -8.68 11.48
C VAL A 118 8.69 -8.08 10.59
N THR A 119 8.34 -6.82 10.85
CA THR A 119 7.44 -6.04 10.02
C THR A 119 8.23 -5.12 9.12
N VAL A 120 7.97 -5.21 7.81
CA VAL A 120 8.42 -4.24 6.82
C VAL A 120 7.22 -3.43 6.35
N ALA A 121 7.22 -2.13 6.62
CA ALA A 121 6.23 -1.19 6.15
C ALA A 121 6.66 -0.61 4.80
N LEU A 122 5.75 -0.64 3.82
CA LEU A 122 5.97 -0.15 2.47
C LEU A 122 4.96 0.95 2.16
N GLY A 123 5.37 2.01 1.49
CA GLY A 123 4.47 3.10 1.13
C GLY A 123 3.40 2.70 0.12
N CYS A 124 2.36 3.52 0.02
CA CYS A 124 1.19 3.27 -0.82
C CYS A 124 0.85 4.46 -1.72
N SER A 125 0.36 4.17 -2.93
CA SER A 125 -0.04 5.18 -3.91
C SER A 125 -1.19 6.11 -3.45
N PHE A 126 -1.98 5.71 -2.46
CA PHE A 126 -3.01 6.58 -1.87
C PHE A 126 -2.43 7.90 -1.35
N THR A 127 -1.14 7.88 -0.97
CA THR A 127 -0.42 9.06 -0.49
C THR A 127 -0.34 10.17 -1.53
N PHE A 128 -0.05 9.89 -2.81
CA PHE A 128 0.04 10.94 -3.84
C PHE A 128 -1.30 11.31 -4.48
N GLU A 129 -2.34 10.49 -4.34
CA GLU A 129 -3.66 10.77 -4.96
C GLU A 129 -4.26 12.09 -4.48
N ASN A 130 -4.14 12.37 -3.19
CA ASN A 130 -4.56 13.66 -2.65
C ASN A 130 -3.82 14.84 -3.29
N ALA A 131 -2.53 14.68 -3.61
CA ALA A 131 -1.76 15.70 -4.30
C ALA A 131 -2.24 15.90 -5.74
N LEU A 132 -2.59 14.83 -6.47
CA LEU A 132 -3.19 14.93 -7.81
C LEU A 132 -4.52 15.71 -7.75
N LEU A 133 -5.41 15.34 -6.84
CA LEU A 133 -6.71 16.01 -6.66
C LEU A 133 -6.56 17.50 -6.33
N ARG A 134 -5.64 17.88 -5.43
CA ARG A 134 -5.36 19.30 -5.07
C ARG A 134 -4.88 20.11 -6.28
N HIS A 135 -4.28 19.47 -7.28
CA HIS A 135 -3.85 20.13 -8.52
C HIS A 135 -4.87 20.01 -9.67
N GLY A 136 -6.09 19.56 -9.37
CA GLY A 136 -7.17 19.47 -10.36
C GLY A 136 -7.00 18.32 -11.35
N ILE A 137 -6.17 17.32 -11.02
CA ILE A 137 -6.02 16.09 -11.83
C ILE A 137 -7.06 15.08 -11.33
N PRO A 138 -7.95 14.58 -12.20
CA PRO A 138 -9.00 13.66 -11.80
C PRO A 138 -8.42 12.31 -11.37
N VAL A 139 -9.01 11.70 -10.34
CA VAL A 139 -8.71 10.34 -9.90
C VAL A 139 -9.99 9.53 -10.01
N ARG A 140 -10.18 8.88 -11.16
CA ARG A 140 -11.44 8.30 -11.62
C ARG A 140 -12.07 7.31 -10.64
N HIS A 141 -11.30 6.43 -10.04
CA HIS A 141 -11.83 5.46 -9.10
C HIS A 141 -12.38 6.14 -7.82
N ILE A 142 -11.76 7.24 -7.36
CA ILE A 142 -12.27 8.03 -6.23
C ILE A 142 -13.59 8.72 -6.64
N GLU A 143 -13.65 9.35 -7.82
CA GLU A 143 -14.85 10.02 -8.33
C GLU A 143 -16.05 9.07 -8.44
N THR A 144 -15.80 7.80 -8.73
CA THR A 144 -16.84 6.78 -8.95
C THR A 144 -17.08 5.87 -7.74
N GLY A 145 -16.37 6.10 -6.62
CA GLY A 145 -16.49 5.28 -5.40
C GLY A 145 -16.05 3.84 -5.62
N ARG A 146 -15.07 3.61 -6.48
CA ARG A 146 -14.50 2.29 -6.84
C ARG A 146 -13.11 2.11 -6.27
N ASN A 147 -12.62 0.87 -6.28
CA ASN A 147 -11.22 0.60 -6.00
C ASN A 147 -10.37 0.80 -7.26
N VAL A 148 -9.12 1.26 -7.11
CA VAL A 148 -8.22 1.47 -8.24
C VAL A 148 -8.01 0.17 -9.03
N PRO A 149 -8.09 0.19 -10.37
CA PRO A 149 -7.80 -0.99 -11.19
C PRO A 149 -6.31 -1.33 -11.12
N MET A 150 -6.01 -2.61 -10.90
CA MET A 150 -4.66 -3.15 -10.79
C MET A 150 -4.48 -4.30 -11.77
N PHE A 151 -3.29 -4.37 -12.38
CA PHE A 151 -2.99 -5.32 -13.44
C PHE A 151 -1.64 -5.99 -13.18
N ALA A 152 -1.57 -7.30 -13.38
CA ALA A 152 -0.32 -8.01 -13.52
C ALA A 152 0.34 -7.58 -14.84
N SER A 153 1.59 -7.10 -14.77
CA SER A 153 2.36 -6.74 -15.97
C SER A 153 3.35 -7.85 -16.33
N ASP A 154 4.02 -7.71 -17.48
CA ASP A 154 5.12 -8.59 -17.88
C ASP A 154 6.50 -8.08 -17.42
N ILE A 155 6.55 -6.98 -16.66
CA ILE A 155 7.79 -6.38 -16.17
C ILE A 155 8.39 -7.26 -15.06
N ASP A 156 9.56 -7.84 -15.35
CA ASP A 156 10.29 -8.68 -14.38
C ASP A 156 10.88 -7.85 -13.24
N LEU A 157 10.84 -8.40 -12.05
CA LEU A 157 11.48 -7.85 -10.86
C LEU A 157 12.86 -8.48 -10.67
N VAL A 158 13.78 -7.72 -10.05
CA VAL A 158 15.11 -8.22 -9.72
C VAL A 158 15.02 -9.11 -8.48
N PRO A 159 15.31 -10.43 -8.57
CA PRO A 159 15.08 -11.36 -7.47
C PRO A 159 16.09 -11.20 -6.33
N ALA A 160 15.69 -11.66 -5.13
CA ALA A 160 16.57 -11.84 -3.98
C ALA A 160 16.05 -12.97 -3.07
N GLY A 161 16.91 -13.94 -2.74
CA GLY A 161 16.50 -15.11 -1.96
C GLY A 161 15.29 -15.82 -2.62
N PRO A 162 14.24 -16.15 -1.87
CA PRO A 162 13.03 -16.76 -2.41
C PRO A 162 12.10 -15.77 -3.13
N PHE A 163 12.39 -14.47 -3.08
CA PHE A 163 11.53 -13.42 -3.59
C PHE A 163 11.83 -13.11 -5.06
N ALA A 164 10.86 -13.35 -5.92
CA ALA A 164 10.90 -13.10 -7.36
C ALA A 164 9.48 -12.88 -7.87
N GLY A 165 9.33 -12.37 -9.08
CA GLY A 165 8.01 -12.19 -9.70
C GLY A 165 7.95 -11.07 -10.70
N LYS A 166 6.74 -10.67 -11.03
CA LYS A 166 6.45 -9.57 -11.95
C LYS A 166 5.80 -8.40 -11.21
N MET A 167 5.97 -7.21 -11.77
CA MET A 167 5.39 -6.01 -11.20
C MET A 167 3.87 -5.99 -11.41
N VAL A 168 3.12 -5.68 -10.36
CA VAL A 168 1.74 -5.24 -10.48
C VAL A 168 1.72 -3.73 -10.62
N VAL A 169 0.83 -3.24 -11.47
CA VAL A 169 0.64 -1.81 -11.70
C VAL A 169 -0.79 -1.39 -11.40
N THR A 170 -0.95 -0.16 -10.92
CA THR A 170 -2.23 0.54 -10.88
C THR A 170 -2.39 1.39 -12.13
N MET A 171 -3.59 1.49 -12.70
CA MET A 171 -3.87 2.37 -13.83
C MET A 171 -4.80 3.50 -13.41
N ARG A 172 -4.49 4.71 -13.89
CA ARG A 172 -5.39 5.87 -13.78
C ARG A 172 -5.52 6.53 -15.14
N PRO A 173 -6.76 6.77 -15.65
CA PRO A 173 -6.99 7.60 -16.82
C PRO A 173 -6.65 9.05 -16.46
N ILE A 174 -5.74 9.65 -17.21
CA ILE A 174 -5.29 11.03 -17.01
C ILE A 174 -5.53 11.80 -18.30
N PRO A 175 -6.10 13.01 -18.27
CA PRO A 175 -6.18 13.87 -19.46
C PRO A 175 -4.80 14.03 -20.08
N GLU A 176 -4.67 13.83 -21.38
CA GLU A 176 -3.38 13.82 -22.09
C GLU A 176 -2.52 15.06 -21.78
N HIS A 177 -3.15 16.23 -21.74
CA HIS A 177 -2.47 17.50 -21.42
C HIS A 177 -2.01 17.63 -19.95
N GLN A 178 -2.47 16.77 -19.05
CA GLN A 178 -2.09 16.75 -17.63
C GLN A 178 -1.11 15.63 -17.27
N VAL A 179 -0.73 14.75 -18.21
CA VAL A 179 0.17 13.62 -17.93
C VAL A 179 1.52 14.08 -17.39
N ALA A 180 2.12 15.11 -17.99
CA ALA A 180 3.39 15.66 -17.50
C ALA A 180 3.26 16.17 -16.07
N GLN A 181 2.18 16.92 -15.76
CA GLN A 181 1.92 17.43 -14.43
C GLN A 181 1.69 16.30 -13.42
N ALA A 182 0.92 15.26 -13.77
CA ALA A 182 0.69 14.08 -12.92
C ALA A 182 2.01 13.35 -12.61
N THR A 183 2.88 13.24 -13.62
CA THR A 183 4.22 12.65 -13.49
C THR A 183 5.07 13.46 -12.52
N ASP A 184 5.15 14.78 -12.68
CA ASP A 184 5.95 15.66 -11.84
C ASP A 184 5.46 15.69 -10.38
N ILE A 185 4.13 15.63 -10.19
CA ILE A 185 3.53 15.57 -8.85
C ILE A 185 3.91 14.24 -8.19
N SER A 186 3.59 13.11 -8.80
CA SER A 186 3.84 11.80 -8.20
C SER A 186 5.33 11.50 -8.02
N ALA A 187 6.22 12.05 -8.86
CA ALA A 187 7.67 11.94 -8.71
C ALA A 187 8.20 12.48 -7.37
N ARG A 188 7.47 13.40 -6.74
CA ARG A 188 7.83 13.98 -5.43
C ARG A 188 7.52 13.03 -4.25
N PHE A 189 6.88 11.90 -4.51
CA PHE A 189 6.49 10.88 -3.53
C PHE A 189 7.21 9.55 -3.78
N PRO A 190 8.57 9.50 -3.73
CA PRO A 190 9.30 8.26 -3.96
C PRO A 190 8.92 7.17 -2.95
N GLN A 191 8.52 7.55 -1.74
CA GLN A 191 7.99 6.66 -0.69
C GLN A 191 6.60 6.10 -1.01
N ALA A 192 5.94 6.56 -2.08
CA ALA A 192 4.63 6.10 -2.54
C ALA A 192 4.68 5.74 -4.03
N HIS A 193 5.71 5.03 -4.44
CA HIS A 193 5.99 4.54 -5.79
C HIS A 193 6.53 5.57 -6.79
N GLY A 194 6.52 6.87 -6.49
CA GLY A 194 7.10 7.93 -7.33
C GLY A 194 6.38 8.11 -8.66
N ALA A 195 7.15 8.51 -9.70
CA ALA A 195 6.64 8.73 -11.05
C ALA A 195 6.06 7.46 -11.69
N PRO A 196 5.15 7.59 -12.67
CA PRO A 196 4.65 6.47 -13.46
C PRO A 196 5.77 5.62 -14.05
N ILE A 197 5.45 4.36 -14.33
CA ILE A 197 6.35 3.42 -15.03
C ILE A 197 6.04 3.32 -16.53
N ALA A 198 4.81 3.59 -16.94
CA ALA A 198 4.39 3.57 -18.34
C ALA A 198 3.21 4.52 -18.55
N VAL A 199 3.02 4.95 -19.81
CA VAL A 199 1.93 5.81 -20.27
C VAL A 199 1.45 5.31 -21.64
N GLY A 200 0.15 5.23 -21.83
CA GLY A 200 -0.47 4.88 -23.11
C GLY A 200 -0.70 3.38 -23.29
N GLU A 201 -0.19 2.80 -24.35
CA GLU A 201 -0.51 1.45 -24.81
C GLU A 201 -0.27 0.34 -23.77
N PRO A 202 -1.33 -0.34 -23.28
CA PRO A 202 -1.22 -1.36 -22.23
C PRO A 202 -0.41 -2.59 -22.68
N GLY A 203 -0.44 -2.93 -23.95
CA GLY A 203 0.33 -4.05 -24.51
C GLY A 203 1.84 -3.94 -24.36
N GLN A 204 2.38 -2.72 -24.18
CA GLN A 204 3.81 -2.49 -23.94
C GLN A 204 4.30 -3.02 -22.58
N ILE A 205 3.39 -3.26 -21.66
CA ILE A 205 3.67 -3.84 -20.35
C ILE A 205 2.87 -5.13 -20.10
N GLY A 206 2.45 -5.80 -21.18
CA GLY A 206 1.80 -7.10 -21.14
C GLY A 206 0.34 -7.11 -20.71
N ILE A 207 -0.33 -5.96 -20.63
CA ILE A 207 -1.74 -5.87 -20.26
C ILE A 207 -2.58 -6.01 -21.53
N ALA A 208 -3.45 -7.03 -21.59
CA ALA A 208 -4.24 -7.35 -22.76
C ALA A 208 -5.58 -6.58 -22.81
N ASP A 209 -6.22 -6.33 -21.66
CA ASP A 209 -7.56 -5.78 -21.58
C ASP A 209 -7.75 -4.92 -20.33
N LEU A 210 -7.89 -3.61 -20.48
CA LEU A 210 -8.10 -2.65 -19.39
C LEU A 210 -9.50 -2.72 -18.77
N THR A 211 -10.45 -3.41 -19.41
CA THR A 211 -11.81 -3.60 -18.88
C THR A 211 -11.88 -4.76 -17.88
N ARG A 212 -10.80 -5.54 -17.73
CA ARG A 212 -10.72 -6.72 -16.88
C ARG A 212 -9.48 -6.67 -15.98
N PRO A 213 -9.45 -5.79 -14.96
CA PRO A 213 -8.35 -5.74 -14.03
C PRO A 213 -8.24 -7.06 -13.23
N ASP A 214 -7.03 -7.44 -12.86
CA ASP A 214 -6.78 -8.62 -12.03
C ASP A 214 -7.25 -8.38 -10.58
N TRP A 215 -7.17 -7.11 -10.12
CA TRP A 215 -7.70 -6.67 -8.82
C TRP A 215 -8.33 -5.29 -8.96
N GLY A 216 -9.20 -4.94 -8.01
CA GLY A 216 -9.93 -3.67 -8.04
C GLY A 216 -11.05 -3.67 -9.08
N ASP A 217 -11.45 -2.48 -9.50
CA ASP A 217 -12.59 -2.26 -10.38
C ASP A 217 -12.17 -1.58 -11.68
N ALA A 218 -12.73 -2.01 -12.80
CA ALA A 218 -12.54 -1.32 -14.07
C ALA A 218 -13.07 0.13 -14.01
N VAL A 219 -12.32 1.05 -14.61
CA VAL A 219 -12.72 2.45 -14.73
C VAL A 219 -12.76 2.86 -16.21
N GLU A 220 -13.67 3.77 -16.53
CA GLU A 220 -13.80 4.32 -17.88
C GLU A 220 -12.63 5.24 -18.22
N ILE A 221 -12.09 5.08 -19.44
CA ILE A 221 -11.15 6.02 -20.06
C ILE A 221 -11.95 6.87 -21.04
N LYS A 222 -12.08 8.16 -20.76
CA LYS A 222 -12.85 9.09 -21.57
C LYS A 222 -12.04 9.58 -22.79
N PRO A 223 -12.70 10.08 -23.84
CA PRO A 223 -12.01 10.72 -24.96
C PRO A 223 -11.07 11.84 -24.48
N GLY A 224 -9.81 11.83 -24.94
CA GLY A 224 -8.77 12.77 -24.54
C GLY A 224 -8.04 12.41 -23.23
N GLU A 225 -8.34 11.24 -22.66
CA GLU A 225 -7.56 10.65 -21.55
C GLU A 225 -6.67 9.51 -22.08
N VAL A 226 -5.57 9.30 -21.40
CA VAL A 226 -4.65 8.18 -21.65
C VAL A 226 -4.45 7.39 -20.38
N PRO A 227 -4.28 6.06 -20.44
CA PRO A 227 -3.97 5.26 -19.27
C PRO A 227 -2.53 5.54 -18.83
N VAL A 228 -2.37 5.81 -17.57
CA VAL A 228 -1.07 6.04 -16.91
C VAL A 228 -0.90 5.00 -15.82
N TYR A 229 0.28 4.38 -15.76
CA TYR A 229 0.53 3.22 -14.89
C TYR A 229 1.59 3.53 -13.84
N TRP A 230 1.26 3.27 -12.59
CA TRP A 230 2.19 3.35 -11.45
C TRP A 230 2.46 1.96 -10.88
N ALA A 231 3.64 1.76 -10.32
CA ALA A 231 3.90 0.57 -9.53
C ALA A 231 2.91 0.46 -8.35
N CYS A 232 2.61 -0.74 -7.91
CA CYS A 232 1.55 -1.03 -6.94
C CYS A 232 2.07 -1.82 -5.74
N GLY A 233 1.56 -1.50 -4.55
CA GLY A 233 1.82 -2.23 -3.31
C GLY A 233 1.29 -3.67 -3.28
N VAL A 234 0.48 -4.09 -4.24
CA VAL A 234 0.12 -5.51 -4.43
C VAL A 234 1.32 -6.32 -4.95
N THR A 235 2.29 -5.69 -5.60
CA THR A 235 3.52 -6.37 -6.06
C THR A 235 4.22 -7.14 -4.94
N PRO A 236 4.62 -6.50 -3.81
CA PRO A 236 5.26 -7.24 -2.72
C PRO A 236 4.34 -8.29 -2.09
N GLN A 237 3.03 -8.09 -2.08
CA GLN A 237 2.09 -9.11 -1.59
C GLN A 237 2.15 -10.38 -2.45
N ASN A 238 2.04 -10.24 -3.78
CA ASN A 238 2.13 -11.39 -4.69
C ASN A 238 3.47 -12.12 -4.55
N VAL A 239 4.57 -11.36 -4.49
CA VAL A 239 5.92 -11.93 -4.31
C VAL A 239 6.04 -12.72 -2.99
N LEU A 240 5.43 -12.25 -1.92
CA LEU A 240 5.38 -12.96 -0.64
C LEU A 240 4.56 -14.25 -0.73
N LEU A 241 3.43 -14.24 -1.46
CA LEU A 241 2.61 -15.43 -1.68
C LEU A 241 3.36 -16.47 -2.51
N ASP A 242 3.99 -16.03 -3.61
CA ASP A 242 4.77 -16.90 -4.51
C ASP A 242 5.99 -17.52 -3.81
N ALA A 243 6.59 -16.79 -2.85
CA ALA A 243 7.69 -17.31 -2.03
C ALA A 243 7.25 -18.42 -1.06
N ALA A 244 5.95 -18.62 -0.86
CA ALA A 244 5.36 -19.70 -0.07
C ALA A 244 5.99 -19.85 1.32
N LEU A 245 6.16 -18.72 2.04
CA LEU A 245 6.73 -18.72 3.38
C LEU A 245 5.85 -19.51 4.36
N PRO A 246 6.44 -20.21 5.36
CA PRO A 246 5.66 -20.93 6.38
C PRO A 246 4.63 -20.08 7.09
N LEU A 247 4.95 -18.79 7.28
CA LEU A 247 4.04 -17.76 7.78
C LEU A 247 4.37 -16.44 7.06
N CYS A 248 3.33 -15.77 6.59
CA CYS A 248 3.40 -14.39 6.14
C CYS A 248 2.07 -13.70 6.51
N ILE A 249 2.14 -12.49 7.01
CA ILE A 249 0.95 -11.69 7.31
C ILE A 249 1.06 -10.37 6.55
N THR A 250 -0.03 -9.98 5.90
CA THR A 250 -0.14 -8.68 5.25
C THR A 250 -1.39 -7.95 5.78
N HIS A 251 -1.49 -6.65 5.51
CA HIS A 251 -2.79 -5.97 5.60
C HIS A 251 -3.72 -6.51 4.49
N SER A 252 -5.02 -6.49 4.71
CA SER A 252 -6.00 -6.73 3.64
C SER A 252 -6.06 -5.52 2.69
N PRO A 253 -6.23 -5.69 1.37
CA PRO A 253 -6.32 -4.57 0.43
C PRO A 253 -7.28 -3.48 0.89
N GLY A 254 -6.81 -2.22 0.91
CA GLY A 254 -7.57 -1.07 1.38
C GLY A 254 -7.57 -0.84 2.90
N HIS A 255 -6.96 -1.71 3.70
CA HIS A 255 -6.88 -1.63 5.16
C HIS A 255 -5.45 -1.32 5.62
N MET A 256 -4.97 -0.12 5.32
CA MET A 256 -3.57 0.27 5.49
C MET A 256 -3.24 0.61 6.96
N LEU A 257 -1.96 0.50 7.33
CA LEU A 257 -1.47 1.17 8.53
C LEU A 257 -1.39 2.67 8.28
N ILE A 258 -1.99 3.49 9.15
CA ILE A 258 -1.89 4.95 9.08
C ILE A 258 -0.77 5.41 10.01
N SER A 259 0.26 6.06 9.46
CA SER A 259 1.40 6.60 10.22
C SER A 259 1.13 8.01 10.75
N ASP A 260 2.03 8.53 11.60
CA ASP A 260 2.05 9.94 12.01
C ASP A 260 2.93 10.79 11.10
N VAL A 261 3.64 10.19 10.15
CA VAL A 261 4.52 10.85 9.17
C VAL A 261 3.66 11.62 8.16
N ALA A 262 4.11 12.82 7.77
CA ALA A 262 3.46 13.58 6.72
C ALA A 262 3.58 12.87 5.35
N GLU A 263 2.54 12.96 4.52
CA GLU A 263 2.50 12.30 3.21
C GLU A 263 3.59 12.81 2.24
N ASP A 264 4.03 14.06 2.41
CA ASP A 264 5.03 14.75 1.60
C ASP A 264 6.43 14.81 2.26
N ALA A 265 6.63 14.08 3.37
CA ALA A 265 7.92 14.00 4.03
C ALA A 265 8.98 13.45 3.06
N GLN A 266 10.09 14.18 2.90
CA GLN A 266 11.19 13.75 2.04
C GLN A 266 11.90 12.50 2.58
N THR A 267 11.91 12.37 3.90
CA THR A 267 12.34 11.18 4.60
C THR A 267 11.15 10.65 5.41
N PRO A 268 10.68 9.44 5.19
CA PRO A 268 9.48 8.92 5.86
C PRO A 268 9.78 8.48 7.31
N ILE A 269 10.32 9.39 8.10
CA ILE A 269 10.69 9.18 9.50
C ILE A 269 9.97 10.25 10.33
N LEU A 270 9.33 9.82 11.41
CA LEU A 270 8.74 10.74 12.37
C LEU A 270 9.87 11.51 13.07
N GLU A 271 9.86 12.83 12.92
CA GLU A 271 10.80 13.69 13.64
C GLU A 271 10.54 13.59 15.15
N THR A 272 11.56 13.17 15.88
CA THR A 272 11.54 13.19 17.36
C THR A 272 11.89 14.60 17.81
N ASN A 273 10.88 15.32 18.36
CA ASN A 273 11.10 16.59 19.06
C ASN A 273 11.81 16.36 20.39
#